data_66297298bfb1ebf248dd24668030f71d
#
_entry.id   66297298bfb1ebf248dd24668030f71d
#
_cell.length_a   1.000
_cell.length_b   1.000
_cell.length_c   1.000
_cell.angle_alpha   90.00
_cell.angle_beta   90.00
_cell.angle_gamma   90.00
#
_symmetry.space_group_name_H-M   'P 1'
#
loop_
_entity.id
_entity.type
_entity.pdbx_description
1 polymer ?
#
loop_
_entity_poly.entity_id
_entity_poly.type
_entity_poly.pdbx_seq_one_letter_code
_entity_poly.pdbx_strand_id
1 'polypeptide(L)'
;MKPLRIVIPAVVIAGLSAWGSVSAVDEWRFAAGAGQIGATLTQAAYGVFGILVGWTAVWRPRVLSPLLWLWALSVIATAALAPVVWGGTGWTTGLWSALAAAVLVALLAWWLVAAIAPSLWDEAPRRELLERLSRLTAEAPPQWGKMTAPQMLTHVNDQFRMALGDLATVPERLPIRYFPLNNLVAYVLPWPKNSPTAPELLARIDQSTWPLEVDTFATLLQRFAARPEGVAWPLHPVFGRLSRRGWALLGYRHTDHHFRQFGA
;
A
#
# COMPACT_ATOMS: atom_id res chain seq x y z
N MET A 1 2.46 1.73 22.15
CA MET A 1 1.90 2.95 21.53
C MET A 1 1.94 2.78 20.01
N LYS A 2 0.92 3.25 19.30
CA LYS A 2 0.94 3.22 17.83
C LYS A 2 2.01 4.18 17.29
N PRO A 3 2.76 3.81 16.25
CA PRO A 3 3.84 4.66 15.74
C PRO A 3 3.30 5.98 15.18
N LEU A 4 3.99 7.08 15.45
CA LEU A 4 3.61 8.44 15.02
C LEU A 4 3.36 8.52 13.50
N ARG A 5 4.08 7.72 12.69
CA ARG A 5 3.89 7.66 11.23
C ARG A 5 2.46 7.28 10.82
N ILE A 6 1.71 6.54 11.65
CA ILE A 6 0.30 6.20 11.40
C ILE A 6 -0.63 7.26 12.00
N VAL A 7 -0.31 7.72 13.20
CA VAL A 7 -1.16 8.67 13.93
C VAL A 7 -1.25 10.02 13.22
N ILE A 8 -0.11 10.54 12.72
CA ILE A 8 -0.10 11.87 12.08
C ILE A 8 -1.03 11.94 10.87
N PRO A 9 -0.92 11.11 9.82
CA PRO A 9 -1.84 11.20 8.68
C PRO A 9 -3.29 10.91 9.06
N ALA A 10 -3.54 10.01 10.02
CA ALA A 10 -4.87 9.71 10.52
C ALA A 10 -5.52 10.93 11.20
N VAL A 11 -4.78 11.65 12.04
CA VAL A 11 -5.23 12.86 12.70
C VAL A 11 -5.43 14.01 11.71
N VAL A 12 -4.56 14.17 10.73
CA VAL A 12 -4.70 15.19 9.68
C VAL A 12 -6.00 14.96 8.89
N ILE A 13 -6.24 13.74 8.43
CA ILE A 13 -7.48 13.41 7.69
C ILE A 13 -8.71 13.64 8.57
N ALA A 14 -8.71 13.14 9.80
CA ALA A 14 -9.83 13.31 10.72
C ALA A 14 -10.09 14.78 11.06
N GLY A 15 -9.05 15.57 11.29
CA GLY A 15 -9.15 17.00 11.61
C GLY A 15 -9.68 17.83 10.46
N LEU A 16 -9.16 17.63 9.23
CA LEU A 16 -9.68 18.28 8.02
C LEU A 16 -11.15 17.92 7.79
N SER A 17 -11.52 16.67 8.09
CA SER A 17 -12.87 16.18 7.89
C SER A 17 -13.86 16.67 8.99
N ALA A 18 -13.38 16.84 10.22
CA ALA A 18 -14.19 17.41 11.29
C ALA A 18 -14.64 18.84 10.97
N TRP A 19 -13.77 19.64 10.36
CA TRP A 19 -14.14 20.97 9.85
C TRP A 19 -15.31 20.90 8.87
N GLY A 20 -15.30 19.95 7.95
CA GLY A 20 -16.39 19.74 7.00
C GLY A 20 -17.72 19.39 7.66
N SER A 21 -17.69 18.58 8.72
CA SER A 21 -18.91 18.27 9.48
C SER A 21 -19.52 19.51 10.16
N VAL A 22 -18.68 20.36 10.73
CA VAL A 22 -19.14 21.61 11.38
C VAL A 22 -19.74 22.54 10.34
N SER A 23 -19.06 22.76 9.21
CA SER A 23 -19.57 23.62 8.14
C SER A 23 -20.89 23.12 7.56
N ALA A 24 -21.06 21.79 7.42
CA ALA A 24 -22.30 21.20 6.92
C ALA A 24 -23.49 21.50 7.84
N VAL A 25 -23.31 21.54 9.17
CA VAL A 25 -24.36 21.89 10.11
C VAL A 25 -24.82 23.35 9.94
N ASP A 26 -23.89 24.27 9.69
CA ASP A 26 -24.21 25.66 9.46
C ASP A 26 -24.89 25.86 8.10
N GLU A 27 -24.40 25.22 7.03
CA GLU A 27 -24.99 25.31 5.71
C GLU A 27 -26.39 24.71 5.62
N TRP A 28 -26.65 23.63 6.39
CA TRP A 28 -27.97 23.00 6.44
C TRP A 28 -29.11 23.95 6.78
N ARG A 29 -28.86 24.95 7.62
CA ARG A 29 -29.83 25.93 8.03
C ARG A 29 -30.31 26.86 6.89
N PHE A 30 -29.48 26.97 5.84
CA PHE A 30 -29.74 27.83 4.69
C PHE A 30 -30.03 27.07 3.40
N ALA A 31 -29.96 25.73 3.43
CA ALA A 31 -30.18 24.88 2.27
C ALA A 31 -31.66 24.82 1.89
N ALA A 32 -32.05 25.55 0.84
CA ALA A 32 -33.45 25.69 0.41
C ALA A 32 -33.78 24.89 -0.86
N GLY A 33 -32.79 24.44 -1.63
CA GLY A 33 -32.97 23.72 -2.91
C GLY A 33 -32.26 22.39 -2.95
N ALA A 34 -32.68 21.49 -3.85
CA ALA A 34 -32.12 20.15 -3.98
C ALA A 34 -30.60 20.16 -4.20
N GLY A 35 -30.07 21.14 -4.94
CA GLY A 35 -28.62 21.29 -5.16
C GLY A 35 -27.88 21.64 -3.87
N GLN A 36 -28.40 22.59 -3.07
CA GLN A 36 -27.79 22.98 -1.80
C GLN A 36 -27.86 21.85 -0.77
N ILE A 37 -29.00 21.17 -0.68
CA ILE A 37 -29.16 19.98 0.16
C ILE A 37 -28.16 18.90 -0.25
N GLY A 38 -28.03 18.62 -1.54
CA GLY A 38 -27.07 17.64 -2.06
C GLY A 38 -25.63 18.00 -1.71
N ALA A 39 -25.20 19.26 -1.91
CA ALA A 39 -23.86 19.71 -1.56
C ALA A 39 -23.59 19.57 -0.06
N THR A 40 -24.53 19.97 0.79
CA THR A 40 -24.37 19.85 2.25
C THR A 40 -24.32 18.39 2.71
N LEU A 41 -25.09 17.49 2.08
CA LEU A 41 -25.03 16.06 2.40
C LEU A 41 -23.68 15.43 2.00
N THR A 42 -23.10 15.81 0.84
CA THR A 42 -21.77 15.33 0.48
C THR A 42 -20.70 15.85 1.45
N GLN A 43 -20.85 17.07 1.93
CA GLN A 43 -19.97 17.68 2.92
C GLN A 43 -20.06 16.98 4.29
N ALA A 44 -21.26 16.69 4.76
CA ALA A 44 -21.47 15.92 5.98
C ALA A 44 -20.89 14.51 5.85
N ALA A 45 -21.07 13.86 4.69
CA ALA A 45 -20.53 12.53 4.39
C ALA A 45 -19.00 12.51 4.46
N TYR A 46 -18.31 13.47 3.81
CA TYR A 46 -16.85 13.48 3.90
C TYR A 46 -16.35 13.74 5.31
N GLY A 47 -17.07 14.53 6.09
CA GLY A 47 -16.75 14.77 7.48
C GLY A 47 -16.79 13.48 8.30
N VAL A 48 -17.92 12.78 8.26
CA VAL A 48 -18.12 11.51 8.98
C VAL A 48 -17.12 10.44 8.51
N PHE A 49 -17.03 10.23 7.21
CA PHE A 49 -16.13 9.19 6.67
C PHE A 49 -14.66 9.50 6.96
N GLY A 50 -14.21 10.74 6.94
CA GLY A 50 -12.84 11.09 7.26
C GLY A 50 -12.48 10.87 8.73
N ILE A 51 -13.41 11.14 9.65
CA ILE A 51 -13.22 10.79 11.07
C ILE A 51 -13.11 9.27 11.22
N LEU A 52 -13.98 8.51 10.56
CA LEU A 52 -13.93 7.04 10.57
C LEU A 52 -12.65 6.50 9.93
N VAL A 53 -12.16 7.10 8.85
CA VAL A 53 -10.85 6.77 8.24
C VAL A 53 -9.74 6.99 9.24
N GLY A 54 -9.68 8.14 9.91
CA GLY A 54 -8.67 8.42 10.93
C GLY A 54 -8.69 7.41 12.07
N TRP A 55 -9.87 7.09 12.59
CA TRP A 55 -10.03 6.12 13.67
C TRP A 55 -9.65 4.70 13.24
N THR A 56 -10.16 4.24 12.08
CA THR A 56 -9.90 2.87 11.58
C THR A 56 -8.44 2.66 11.18
N ALA A 57 -7.77 3.68 10.67
CA ALA A 57 -6.34 3.59 10.34
C ALA A 57 -5.49 3.24 11.57
N VAL A 58 -5.87 3.77 12.74
CA VAL A 58 -5.15 3.52 13.98
C VAL A 58 -5.56 2.19 14.64
N TRP A 59 -6.86 1.87 14.63
CA TRP A 59 -7.39 0.78 15.45
C TRP A 59 -7.84 -0.46 14.67
N ARG A 60 -8.30 -0.30 13.43
CA ARG A 60 -8.90 -1.36 12.60
C ARG A 60 -8.49 -1.27 11.13
N PRO A 61 -7.19 -1.32 10.79
CA PRO A 61 -6.70 -1.05 9.42
C PRO A 61 -7.28 -2.00 8.35
N ARG A 62 -7.79 -3.17 8.74
CA ARG A 62 -8.40 -4.13 7.79
C ARG A 62 -9.68 -3.62 7.13
N VAL A 63 -10.42 -2.71 7.78
CA VAL A 63 -11.66 -2.12 7.24
C VAL A 63 -11.46 -0.72 6.65
N LEU A 64 -10.21 -0.29 6.52
CA LEU A 64 -9.87 1.05 6.06
C LEU A 64 -10.23 1.29 4.58
N SER A 65 -10.02 0.29 3.71
CA SER A 65 -10.16 0.47 2.26
C SER A 65 -11.55 0.98 1.82
N PRO A 66 -12.68 0.36 2.20
CA PRO A 66 -13.98 0.87 1.80
C PRO A 66 -14.26 2.28 2.33
N LEU A 67 -13.82 2.60 3.55
CA LEU A 67 -14.00 3.93 4.14
C LEU A 67 -13.18 4.99 3.41
N LEU A 68 -11.97 4.66 2.95
CA LEU A 68 -11.15 5.56 2.13
C LEU A 68 -11.84 5.92 0.82
N TRP A 69 -12.49 4.96 0.16
CA TRP A 69 -13.23 5.23 -1.07
C TRP A 69 -14.46 6.11 -0.81
N LEU A 70 -15.23 5.82 0.24
CA LEU A 70 -16.39 6.64 0.61
C LEU A 70 -15.98 8.07 0.96
N TRP A 71 -14.91 8.21 1.72
CA TRP A 71 -14.34 9.52 2.04
C TRP A 71 -13.88 10.26 0.77
N ALA A 72 -13.09 9.60 -0.08
CA ALA A 72 -12.58 10.20 -1.30
C ALA A 72 -13.69 10.69 -2.24
N LEU A 73 -14.68 9.86 -2.47
CA LEU A 73 -15.82 10.20 -3.33
C LEU A 73 -16.62 11.39 -2.75
N SER A 74 -16.86 11.42 -1.44
CA SER A 74 -17.59 12.52 -0.81
C SER A 74 -16.82 13.84 -0.82
N VAL A 75 -15.48 13.83 -0.64
CA VAL A 75 -14.62 15.03 -0.78
C VAL A 75 -14.67 15.57 -2.20
N ILE A 76 -14.52 14.71 -3.20
CA ILE A 76 -14.52 15.11 -4.62
C ILE A 76 -15.90 15.66 -5.01
N ALA A 77 -16.99 15.00 -4.59
CA ALA A 77 -18.33 15.47 -4.85
C ALA A 77 -18.61 16.84 -4.23
N THR A 78 -18.19 17.05 -2.97
CA THR A 78 -18.33 18.37 -2.30
C THR A 78 -17.54 19.43 -3.05
N ALA A 79 -16.29 19.15 -3.43
CA ALA A 79 -15.45 20.10 -4.17
C ALA A 79 -16.03 20.44 -5.56
N ALA A 80 -16.76 19.52 -6.20
CA ALA A 80 -17.45 19.80 -7.46
C ALA A 80 -18.71 20.66 -7.25
N LEU A 81 -19.51 20.35 -6.25
CA LEU A 81 -20.84 20.95 -6.06
C LEU A 81 -20.81 22.28 -5.33
N ALA A 82 -20.01 22.41 -4.28
CA ALA A 82 -20.05 23.58 -3.42
C ALA A 82 -19.80 24.91 -4.16
N PRO A 83 -18.78 25.06 -5.03
CA PRO A 83 -18.55 26.30 -5.78
C PRO A 83 -19.71 26.67 -6.71
N VAL A 84 -20.37 25.67 -7.29
CA VAL A 84 -21.47 25.86 -8.23
C VAL A 84 -22.75 26.29 -7.48
N VAL A 85 -23.04 25.57 -6.40
CA VAL A 85 -24.33 25.68 -5.69
C VAL A 85 -24.33 26.85 -4.70
N TRP A 86 -23.25 27.03 -3.95
CA TRP A 86 -23.13 28.11 -2.96
C TRP A 86 -22.41 29.34 -3.49
N GLY A 87 -21.41 29.13 -4.33
CA GLY A 87 -20.60 30.22 -4.91
C GLY A 87 -21.18 30.83 -6.17
N GLY A 88 -22.27 30.28 -6.75
CA GLY A 88 -22.85 30.75 -8.00
C GLY A 88 -21.89 30.68 -9.21
N THR A 89 -20.83 29.90 -9.12
CA THR A 89 -19.82 29.76 -10.19
C THR A 89 -20.27 28.71 -11.22
N GLY A 90 -19.67 28.80 -12.44
CA GLY A 90 -19.96 27.82 -13.49
C GLY A 90 -19.37 26.43 -13.21
N TRP A 91 -19.89 25.42 -13.90
CA TRP A 91 -19.44 24.01 -13.80
C TRP A 91 -17.94 23.82 -14.09
N THR A 92 -17.32 24.68 -14.90
CA THR A 92 -15.86 24.65 -15.13
C THR A 92 -15.07 24.83 -13.84
N THR A 93 -15.50 25.76 -12.97
CA THR A 93 -14.89 25.97 -11.64
C THR A 93 -15.08 24.74 -10.76
N GLY A 94 -16.30 24.16 -10.74
CA GLY A 94 -16.58 22.92 -10.02
C GLY A 94 -15.69 21.76 -10.48
N LEU A 95 -15.47 21.62 -11.78
CA LEU A 95 -14.57 20.59 -12.34
C LEU A 95 -13.11 20.77 -11.87
N TRP A 96 -12.58 22.00 -11.94
CA TRP A 96 -11.22 22.25 -11.48
C TRP A 96 -11.05 22.03 -9.99
N SER A 97 -12.05 22.42 -9.19
CA SER A 97 -12.08 22.16 -7.74
C SER A 97 -12.09 20.65 -7.46
N ALA A 98 -12.90 19.88 -8.18
CA ALA A 98 -12.95 18.43 -8.06
C ALA A 98 -11.63 17.77 -8.42
N LEU A 99 -10.95 18.21 -9.49
CA LEU A 99 -9.64 17.69 -9.88
C LEU A 99 -8.57 18.00 -8.82
N ALA A 100 -8.55 19.22 -8.29
CA ALA A 100 -7.65 19.60 -7.21
C ALA A 100 -7.88 18.75 -5.95
N ALA A 101 -9.15 18.56 -5.57
CA ALA A 101 -9.54 17.72 -4.45
C ALA A 101 -9.14 16.25 -4.67
N ALA A 102 -9.32 15.72 -5.88
CA ALA A 102 -8.92 14.36 -6.23
C ALA A 102 -7.41 14.14 -6.05
N VAL A 103 -6.59 15.10 -6.48
CA VAL A 103 -5.13 15.05 -6.28
C VAL A 103 -4.79 15.08 -4.78
N LEU A 104 -5.39 16.00 -4.01
CA LEU A 104 -5.15 16.09 -2.57
C LEU A 104 -5.56 14.81 -1.83
N VAL A 105 -6.74 14.28 -2.14
CA VAL A 105 -7.23 13.02 -1.57
C VAL A 105 -6.31 11.87 -1.92
N ALA A 106 -5.85 11.78 -3.18
CA ALA A 106 -4.93 10.74 -3.61
C ALA A 106 -3.60 10.82 -2.83
N LEU A 107 -3.06 12.01 -2.61
CA LEU A 107 -1.83 12.22 -1.84
C LEU A 107 -2.02 11.84 -0.36
N LEU A 108 -3.12 12.26 0.27
CA LEU A 108 -3.42 11.94 1.67
C LEU A 108 -3.68 10.44 1.87
N ALA A 109 -4.46 9.82 0.98
CA ALA A 109 -4.73 8.39 1.01
C ALA A 109 -3.43 7.59 0.80
N TRP A 110 -2.61 8.00 -0.17
CA TRP A 110 -1.30 7.37 -0.39
C TRP A 110 -0.39 7.51 0.83
N TRP A 111 -0.32 8.69 1.44
CA TRP A 111 0.46 8.90 2.66
C TRP A 111 0.00 7.98 3.79
N LEU A 112 -1.31 7.88 4.03
CA LEU A 112 -1.87 7.01 5.05
C LEU A 112 -1.60 5.53 4.77
N VAL A 113 -1.89 5.06 3.55
CA VAL A 113 -1.67 3.66 3.15
C VAL A 113 -0.20 3.30 3.25
N ALA A 114 0.69 4.18 2.79
CA ALA A 114 2.13 3.97 2.94
C ALA A 114 2.57 3.91 4.41
N ALA A 115 1.93 4.70 5.29
CA ALA A 115 2.27 4.72 6.71
C ALA A 115 1.86 3.44 7.45
N ILE A 116 0.73 2.82 7.06
CA ILE A 116 0.21 1.59 7.69
C ILE A 116 0.73 0.31 7.03
N ALA A 117 1.28 0.39 5.83
CA ALA A 117 1.78 -0.77 5.11
C ALA A 117 2.82 -1.54 5.94
N PRO A 118 2.70 -2.87 6.07
CA PRO A 118 3.68 -3.67 6.77
C PRO A 118 5.06 -3.52 6.17
N SER A 119 6.07 -3.37 7.01
CA SER A 119 7.45 -3.15 6.59
C SER A 119 8.39 -4.11 7.31
N LEU A 120 9.36 -4.65 6.58
CA LEU A 120 10.37 -5.53 7.17
C LEU A 120 11.32 -4.81 8.16
N TRP A 121 11.27 -3.49 8.28
CA TRP A 121 11.95 -2.76 9.36
C TRP A 121 11.26 -2.93 10.72
N ASP A 122 9.97 -3.29 10.71
CA ASP A 122 9.22 -3.54 11.93
C ASP A 122 9.34 -5.02 12.32
N GLU A 123 9.50 -5.30 13.61
CA GLU A 123 9.64 -6.67 14.12
C GLU A 123 8.36 -7.50 13.93
N ALA A 124 7.20 -6.91 14.18
CA ALA A 124 5.93 -7.65 14.11
C ALA A 124 5.63 -8.24 12.72
N PRO A 125 5.83 -7.51 11.58
CA PRO A 125 5.71 -8.11 10.26
C PRO A 125 6.73 -9.24 9.99
N ARG A 126 7.96 -9.11 10.46
CA ARG A 126 8.96 -10.18 10.31
C ARG A 126 8.57 -11.44 11.08
N ARG A 127 8.12 -11.28 12.33
CA ARG A 127 7.64 -12.40 13.15
C ARG A 127 6.43 -13.07 12.53
N GLU A 128 5.46 -12.28 12.03
CA GLU A 128 4.30 -12.80 11.30
C GLU A 128 4.71 -13.70 10.12
N LEU A 129 5.68 -13.26 9.30
CA LEU A 129 6.16 -14.06 8.17
C LEU A 129 6.81 -15.36 8.62
N LEU A 130 7.61 -15.34 9.69
CA LEU A 130 8.22 -16.56 10.25
C LEU A 130 7.16 -17.52 10.81
N GLU A 131 6.15 -17.00 11.52
CA GLU A 131 5.02 -17.80 12.02
C GLU A 131 4.19 -18.41 10.88
N ARG A 132 4.03 -17.71 9.76
CA ARG A 132 3.36 -18.22 8.56
C ARG A 132 4.19 -19.30 7.88
N LEU A 133 5.49 -19.07 7.74
CA LEU A 133 6.41 -20.07 7.18
C LEU A 133 6.41 -21.37 8.00
N SER A 134 6.37 -21.29 9.33
CA SER A 134 6.34 -22.48 10.21
C SER A 134 5.09 -23.36 10.04
N ARG A 135 4.03 -22.83 9.42
CA ARG A 135 2.80 -23.61 9.09
C ARG A 135 2.84 -24.21 7.69
N LEU A 136 3.80 -23.85 6.85
CA LEU A 136 3.98 -24.43 5.51
C LEU A 136 4.82 -25.69 5.57
N THR A 137 4.54 -26.63 4.68
CA THR A 137 5.35 -27.84 4.46
C THR A 137 5.87 -27.87 3.03
N ALA A 138 6.87 -28.73 2.76
CA ALA A 138 7.43 -28.93 1.42
C ALA A 138 6.39 -29.40 0.40
N GLU A 139 5.38 -30.11 0.87
CA GLU A 139 4.29 -30.71 0.08
C GLU A 139 3.07 -29.81 -0.08
N ALA A 140 3.07 -28.63 0.54
CA ALA A 140 1.94 -27.69 0.46
C ALA A 140 1.61 -27.39 -1.01
N PRO A 141 0.36 -27.62 -1.47
CA PRO A 141 -0.01 -27.36 -2.84
C PRO A 141 -0.24 -25.86 -3.07
N PRO A 142 0.16 -25.33 -4.22
CA PRO A 142 -0.15 -23.93 -4.54
C PRO A 142 -1.63 -23.75 -4.88
N GLN A 143 -2.23 -22.66 -4.42
CA GLN A 143 -3.58 -22.25 -4.82
C GLN A 143 -3.62 -21.67 -6.24
N TRP A 144 -2.49 -21.20 -6.75
CA TRP A 144 -2.28 -20.76 -8.13
C TRP A 144 -0.80 -20.85 -8.50
N GLY A 145 -0.50 -20.82 -9.82
CA GLY A 145 0.87 -20.92 -10.32
C GLY A 145 1.35 -22.35 -10.44
N LYS A 146 2.66 -22.51 -10.71
CA LYS A 146 3.28 -23.79 -11.03
C LYS A 146 4.45 -24.16 -10.09
N MET A 147 4.88 -23.26 -9.22
CA MET A 147 5.97 -23.51 -8.28
C MET A 147 5.55 -24.54 -7.22
N THR A 148 6.46 -25.39 -6.81
CA THR A 148 6.35 -26.16 -5.56
C THR A 148 6.66 -25.24 -4.37
N ALA A 149 6.33 -25.66 -3.15
CA ALA A 149 6.64 -24.87 -1.96
C ALA A 149 8.16 -24.62 -1.78
N PRO A 150 9.06 -25.61 -1.98
CA PRO A 150 10.50 -25.36 -1.98
C PRO A 150 10.94 -24.35 -3.06
N GLN A 151 10.43 -24.47 -4.28
CA GLN A 151 10.74 -23.54 -5.37
C GLN A 151 10.28 -22.11 -5.04
N MET A 152 9.09 -21.94 -4.46
CA MET A 152 8.59 -20.66 -4.02
C MET A 152 9.50 -20.04 -2.95
N LEU A 153 9.92 -20.82 -1.97
CA LEU A 153 10.76 -20.31 -0.90
C LEU A 153 12.17 -19.93 -1.39
N THR A 154 12.75 -20.71 -2.32
CA THR A 154 13.99 -20.33 -3.01
C THR A 154 13.83 -19.01 -3.75
N HIS A 155 12.73 -18.82 -4.47
CA HIS A 155 12.43 -17.58 -5.18
C HIS A 155 12.31 -16.38 -4.24
N VAL A 156 11.64 -16.54 -3.11
CA VAL A 156 11.53 -15.49 -2.07
C VAL A 156 12.92 -15.20 -1.46
N ASN A 157 13.73 -16.22 -1.19
CA ASN A 157 15.09 -16.06 -0.69
C ASN A 157 16.00 -15.33 -1.69
N ASP A 158 15.86 -15.61 -2.97
CA ASP A 158 16.65 -14.95 -4.02
C ASP A 158 16.28 -13.47 -4.16
N GLN A 159 15.03 -13.10 -3.91
CA GLN A 159 14.66 -11.67 -3.79
C GLN A 159 15.43 -11.00 -2.64
N PHE A 160 15.58 -11.65 -1.48
CA PHE A 160 16.36 -11.09 -0.37
C PHE A 160 17.85 -11.05 -0.71
N ARG A 161 18.40 -12.09 -1.35
CA ARG A 161 19.80 -12.10 -1.82
C ARG A 161 20.06 -10.96 -2.81
N MET A 162 19.14 -10.73 -3.74
CA MET A 162 19.19 -9.59 -4.65
C MET A 162 19.17 -8.24 -3.88
N ALA A 163 18.25 -8.06 -2.93
CA ALA A 163 18.16 -6.86 -2.12
C ALA A 163 19.41 -6.59 -1.27
N LEU A 164 20.09 -7.65 -0.82
CA LEU A 164 21.33 -7.57 -0.06
C LEU A 164 22.58 -7.37 -0.94
N GLY A 165 22.45 -7.61 -2.25
CA GLY A 165 23.56 -7.55 -3.21
C GLY A 165 24.32 -8.86 -3.39
N ASP A 166 23.82 -9.96 -2.80
CA ASP A 166 24.42 -11.30 -2.92
C ASP A 166 24.09 -11.97 -4.26
N LEU A 167 23.03 -11.50 -4.95
CA LEU A 167 22.60 -11.97 -6.27
C LEU A 167 22.52 -10.79 -7.23
N ALA A 168 23.36 -10.81 -8.26
CA ALA A 168 23.31 -9.84 -9.34
C ALA A 168 22.13 -10.14 -10.29
N THR A 169 21.45 -9.10 -10.76
CA THR A 169 20.34 -9.20 -11.72
C THR A 169 20.52 -8.22 -12.86
N VAL A 170 19.99 -8.56 -14.03
CA VAL A 170 20.01 -7.66 -15.20
C VAL A 170 18.78 -6.77 -15.20
N PRO A 171 18.95 -5.46 -15.42
CA PRO A 171 17.83 -4.53 -15.47
C PRO A 171 16.90 -4.80 -16.65
N GLU A 172 15.61 -4.96 -16.37
CA GLU A 172 14.55 -5.04 -17.37
C GLU A 172 14.28 -3.67 -18.00
N ARG A 173 14.01 -3.62 -19.32
CA ARG A 173 13.69 -2.39 -20.03
C ARG A 173 12.17 -2.15 -20.07
N LEU A 174 11.56 -1.93 -18.90
CA LEU A 174 10.12 -1.74 -18.76
C LEU A 174 9.78 -0.31 -18.29
N PRO A 175 8.68 0.31 -18.79
CA PRO A 175 8.22 1.62 -18.32
C PRO A 175 7.99 1.68 -16.80
N ILE A 176 7.61 0.55 -16.18
CA ILE A 176 7.36 0.44 -14.73
C ILE A 176 8.62 0.62 -13.87
N ARG A 177 9.81 0.80 -14.46
CA ARG A 177 11.04 1.15 -13.72
C ARG A 177 11.07 2.59 -13.23
N TYR A 178 10.25 3.46 -13.81
CA TYR A 178 10.32 4.90 -13.60
C TYR A 178 9.19 5.39 -12.71
N PHE A 179 9.51 6.42 -11.90
CA PHE A 179 8.50 7.12 -11.11
C PHE A 179 7.47 7.82 -12.04
N PRO A 180 6.18 7.81 -11.71
CA PRO A 180 5.55 7.22 -10.50
C PRO A 180 5.14 5.75 -10.67
N LEU A 181 5.27 5.15 -11.85
CA LEU A 181 4.75 3.81 -12.16
C LEU A 181 5.38 2.72 -11.30
N ASN A 182 6.69 2.81 -11.04
CA ASN A 182 7.37 1.85 -10.16
C ASN A 182 6.75 1.80 -8.77
N ASN A 183 6.45 2.95 -8.16
CA ASN A 183 5.85 3.01 -6.82
C ASN A 183 4.40 2.52 -6.84
N LEU A 184 3.65 2.86 -7.89
CA LEU A 184 2.27 2.45 -8.05
C LEU A 184 2.17 0.91 -8.14
N VAL A 185 2.96 0.29 -8.99
CA VAL A 185 2.95 -1.16 -9.19
C VAL A 185 3.57 -1.89 -8.00
N ALA A 186 4.72 -1.42 -7.50
CA ALA A 186 5.41 -2.09 -6.41
C ALA A 186 4.62 -2.06 -5.09
N TYR A 187 3.89 -0.96 -4.79
CA TYR A 187 3.34 -0.76 -3.44
C TYR A 187 1.82 -0.64 -3.37
N VAL A 188 1.13 -0.29 -4.45
CA VAL A 188 -0.30 0.05 -4.41
C VAL A 188 -1.16 -0.98 -5.14
N LEU A 189 -0.90 -1.21 -6.43
CA LEU A 189 -1.74 -2.06 -7.25
C LEU A 189 -1.66 -3.53 -6.82
N PRO A 190 -2.78 -4.27 -6.87
CA PRO A 190 -2.73 -5.71 -6.65
C PRO A 190 -1.85 -6.37 -7.71
N TRP A 191 -1.00 -7.29 -7.28
CA TRP A 191 -0.16 -8.01 -8.23
C TRP A 191 -0.96 -9.12 -8.91
N PRO A 192 -0.85 -9.23 -10.24
CA PRO A 192 -1.51 -10.29 -10.96
C PRO A 192 -0.91 -11.65 -10.56
N LYS A 193 -1.77 -12.66 -10.50
CA LYS A 193 -1.32 -14.04 -10.37
C LYS A 193 -0.53 -14.43 -11.62
N ASN A 194 0.49 -15.27 -11.46
CA ASN A 194 1.36 -15.73 -12.55
C ASN A 194 2.17 -14.60 -13.25
N SER A 195 2.61 -13.60 -12.51
CA SER A 195 3.54 -12.59 -13.04
C SER A 195 4.86 -13.24 -13.49
N PRO A 196 5.46 -12.76 -14.57
CA PRO A 196 6.77 -13.25 -15.02
C PRO A 196 7.84 -13.09 -13.92
N THR A 197 8.74 -14.06 -13.84
CA THR A 197 9.90 -14.06 -12.94
C THR A 197 11.16 -13.76 -13.73
N ALA A 198 12.08 -12.96 -13.17
CA ALA A 198 13.37 -12.68 -13.78
C ALA A 198 14.17 -14.00 -14.00
N PRO A 199 14.83 -14.16 -15.17
CA PRO A 199 15.54 -15.41 -15.50
C PRO A 199 16.55 -15.83 -14.44
N GLU A 200 17.25 -14.89 -13.82
CA GLU A 200 18.25 -15.15 -12.78
C GLU A 200 17.65 -15.77 -11.52
N LEU A 201 16.38 -15.48 -11.25
CA LEU A 201 15.64 -16.05 -10.12
C LEU A 201 15.06 -17.44 -10.46
N LEU A 202 14.95 -17.78 -11.74
CA LEU A 202 14.52 -19.12 -12.19
C LEU A 202 15.64 -20.15 -12.13
N ALA A 203 16.89 -19.77 -12.34
CA ALA A 203 18.01 -20.67 -12.49
C ALA A 203 18.29 -21.57 -11.26
N ARG A 204 17.83 -21.17 -10.08
CA ARG A 204 18.05 -21.88 -8.81
C ARG A 204 16.88 -22.74 -8.35
N ILE A 205 15.73 -22.61 -8.99
CA ILE A 205 14.47 -23.23 -8.53
C ILE A 205 14.56 -24.76 -8.53
N ASP A 206 15.29 -25.36 -9.49
CA ASP A 206 15.39 -26.81 -9.62
C ASP A 206 16.31 -27.47 -8.58
N GLN A 207 17.12 -26.69 -7.86
CA GLN A 207 18.08 -27.17 -6.86
C GLN A 207 17.61 -26.94 -5.41
N SER A 208 16.37 -26.51 -5.21
CA SER A 208 15.87 -26.15 -3.90
C SER A 208 15.56 -27.36 -3.02
N THR A 209 15.93 -27.26 -1.73
CA THR A 209 15.54 -28.20 -0.68
C THR A 209 14.83 -27.44 0.44
N TRP A 210 13.69 -27.97 0.91
CA TRP A 210 12.86 -27.27 1.88
C TRP A 210 13.56 -26.89 3.20
N PRO A 211 14.26 -27.82 3.93
CA PRO A 211 14.88 -27.45 5.21
C PRO A 211 15.92 -26.33 5.04
N LEU A 212 16.75 -26.41 3.99
CA LEU A 212 17.77 -25.41 3.70
C LEU A 212 17.15 -24.04 3.40
N GLU A 213 16.08 -24.00 2.63
CA GLU A 213 15.44 -22.74 2.26
C GLU A 213 14.71 -22.10 3.44
N VAL A 214 14.16 -22.88 4.38
CA VAL A 214 13.57 -22.38 5.63
C VAL A 214 14.61 -21.69 6.51
N ASP A 215 15.75 -22.33 6.75
CA ASP A 215 16.85 -21.74 7.55
C ASP A 215 17.45 -20.53 6.86
N THR A 216 17.57 -20.59 5.54
CA THR A 216 18.06 -19.48 4.71
C THR A 216 17.12 -18.28 4.80
N PHE A 217 15.80 -18.47 4.75
CA PHE A 217 14.83 -17.38 4.86
C PHE A 217 14.98 -16.63 6.19
N ALA A 218 15.06 -17.34 7.31
CA ALA A 218 15.23 -16.72 8.62
C ALA A 218 16.54 -15.90 8.68
N THR A 219 17.62 -16.46 8.18
CA THR A 219 18.93 -15.81 8.13
C THR A 219 18.92 -14.55 7.25
N LEU A 220 18.35 -14.63 6.05
CA LEU A 220 18.26 -13.50 5.12
C LEU A 220 17.38 -12.37 5.68
N LEU A 221 16.27 -12.74 6.33
CA LEU A 221 15.38 -11.76 6.96
C LEU A 221 16.07 -11.02 8.11
N GLN A 222 16.89 -11.70 8.92
CA GLN A 222 17.71 -11.09 9.95
C GLN A 222 18.80 -10.16 9.36
N ARG A 223 19.52 -10.64 8.32
CA ARG A 223 20.53 -9.82 7.62
C ARG A 223 19.91 -8.57 6.99
N PHE A 224 18.71 -8.71 6.39
CA PHE A 224 17.98 -7.57 5.85
C PHE A 224 17.66 -6.55 6.93
N ALA A 225 17.13 -6.99 8.08
CA ALA A 225 16.78 -6.12 9.19
C ALA A 225 18.00 -5.45 9.85
N ALA A 226 19.15 -6.12 9.85
CA ALA A 226 20.41 -5.62 10.40
C ALA A 226 21.20 -4.70 9.44
N ARG A 227 20.73 -4.52 8.19
CA ARG A 227 21.46 -3.72 7.19
C ARG A 227 21.62 -2.27 7.65
N PRO A 228 22.85 -1.75 7.75
CA PRO A 228 23.11 -0.40 8.26
C PRO A 228 22.45 0.69 7.44
N GLU A 229 22.14 1.81 8.08
CA GLU A 229 21.72 3.02 7.36
C GLU A 229 22.89 3.57 6.53
N GLY A 230 22.58 4.18 5.40
CA GLY A 230 23.60 4.73 4.50
C GLY A 230 24.24 3.73 3.52
N VAL A 231 24.05 2.42 3.69
CA VAL A 231 24.49 1.43 2.71
C VAL A 231 23.60 1.52 1.47
N ALA A 232 24.22 1.70 0.30
CA ALA A 232 23.49 1.79 -0.97
C ALA A 232 22.73 0.48 -1.28
N TRP A 233 21.51 0.62 -1.75
CA TRP A 233 20.68 -0.49 -2.21
C TRP A 233 20.91 -0.73 -3.70
N PRO A 234 20.95 -1.99 -4.17
CA PRO A 234 21.04 -2.30 -5.58
C PRO A 234 19.82 -1.78 -6.35
N LEU A 235 19.92 -1.73 -7.67
CA LEU A 235 18.76 -1.46 -8.53
C LEU A 235 17.93 -2.73 -8.64
N HIS A 236 16.61 -2.59 -8.41
CA HIS A 236 15.70 -3.70 -8.68
C HIS A 236 15.55 -3.91 -10.19
N PRO A 237 15.62 -5.15 -10.73
CA PRO A 237 15.56 -5.37 -12.16
C PRO A 237 14.32 -4.79 -12.82
N VAL A 238 13.15 -4.96 -12.20
CA VAL A 238 11.86 -4.49 -12.72
C VAL A 238 11.51 -3.07 -12.26
N PHE A 239 11.73 -2.73 -10.99
CA PHE A 239 11.28 -1.46 -10.39
C PHE A 239 12.37 -0.36 -10.32
N GLY A 240 13.59 -0.64 -10.78
CA GLY A 240 14.68 0.34 -10.80
C GLY A 240 15.14 0.76 -9.41
N ARG A 241 15.30 2.05 -9.19
CA ARG A 241 15.77 2.59 -7.91
C ARG A 241 14.67 2.53 -6.85
N LEU A 242 14.91 1.80 -5.78
CA LEU A 242 14.06 1.74 -4.61
C LEU A 242 14.77 2.37 -3.41
N SER A 243 14.03 3.09 -2.58
CA SER A 243 14.53 3.58 -1.31
C SER A 243 14.70 2.42 -0.31
N ARG A 244 15.43 2.66 0.78
CA ARG A 244 15.53 1.72 1.92
C ARG A 244 14.15 1.25 2.39
N ARG A 245 13.21 2.18 2.54
CA ARG A 245 11.81 1.87 2.89
C ARG A 245 11.12 1.07 1.78
N GLY A 246 11.36 1.43 0.53
CA GLY A 246 10.77 0.76 -0.63
C GLY A 246 11.14 -0.72 -0.70
N TRP A 247 12.40 -1.06 -0.45
CA TRP A 247 12.84 -2.44 -0.37
C TRP A 247 12.16 -3.23 0.74
N ALA A 248 11.94 -2.62 1.92
CA ALA A 248 11.28 -3.29 3.03
C ALA A 248 9.78 -3.52 2.81
N LEU A 249 9.09 -2.56 2.16
CA LEU A 249 7.69 -2.73 1.76
C LEU A 249 7.55 -3.79 0.68
N LEU A 250 8.41 -3.75 -0.34
CA LEU A 250 8.43 -4.71 -1.43
C LEU A 250 8.72 -6.12 -0.92
N GLY A 251 9.73 -6.26 -0.05
CA GLY A 251 10.12 -7.54 0.53
C GLY A 251 8.99 -8.20 1.32
N TYR A 252 8.32 -7.42 2.19
CA TYR A 252 7.15 -7.94 2.90
C TYR A 252 6.04 -8.36 1.92
N ARG A 253 5.69 -7.47 0.99
CA ARG A 253 4.59 -7.67 0.07
C ARG A 253 4.80 -8.84 -0.87
N HIS A 254 6.03 -9.05 -1.34
CA HIS A 254 6.41 -10.17 -2.19
C HIS A 254 6.31 -11.49 -1.43
N THR A 255 6.85 -11.54 -0.22
CA THR A 255 6.74 -12.72 0.65
C THR A 255 5.29 -13.03 0.99
N ASP A 256 4.48 -12.02 1.37
CA ASP A 256 3.05 -12.17 1.66
C ASP A 256 2.27 -12.71 0.46
N HIS A 257 2.57 -12.22 -0.76
CA HIS A 257 1.95 -12.70 -2.00
C HIS A 257 2.20 -14.21 -2.19
N HIS A 258 3.46 -14.63 -2.02
CA HIS A 258 3.83 -16.02 -2.18
C HIS A 258 3.34 -16.93 -1.04
N PHE A 259 3.33 -16.46 0.19
CA PHE A 259 2.77 -17.26 1.30
C PHE A 259 1.27 -17.46 1.14
N ARG A 260 0.53 -16.45 0.68
CA ARG A 260 -0.88 -16.61 0.29
C ARG A 260 -1.05 -17.58 -0.89
N GLN A 261 -0.10 -17.63 -1.80
CA GLN A 261 -0.13 -18.60 -2.89
C GLN A 261 -0.17 -20.04 -2.38
N PHE A 262 0.36 -20.30 -1.18
CA PHE A 262 0.37 -21.61 -0.53
C PHE A 262 -0.58 -21.70 0.67
N GLY A 263 -1.49 -20.75 0.84
CA GLY A 263 -2.54 -20.80 1.85
C GLY A 263 -2.11 -20.37 3.27
N ALA A 264 -0.95 -19.75 3.41
CA ALA A 264 -0.44 -19.27 4.70
C ALA A 264 -0.61 -17.75 4.89
#